data_a4c980ab0deee6f64e60f45d984f1206
#
_entry.id   a4c980ab0deee6f64e60f45d984f1206
#
_cell.length_a   1.000
_cell.length_b   1.000
_cell.length_c   1.000
_cell.angle_alpha   90.00
_cell.angle_beta   90.00
_cell.angle_gamma   90.00
#
_symmetry.space_group_name_H-M   'P 1'
#
loop_
_entity.id
_entity.type
_entity.pdbx_description
1 polymer ?
#
loop_
_entity_poly.entity_id
_entity_poly.type
_entity_poly.pdbx_seq_one_letter_code
_entity_poly.pdbx_strand_id
1 'polypeptide(L)'
;KLRAKDVFDAIAESAWASGDPGLLFLDTINKTHPITGLGEIEATNPCGELPLLPHESCNLASINLSHMVEEKSGKTEIKWERLREITHNSIRFLDNVIEVNKFPLPETASITKRNRKIGLGVMGWADMLLQLKIPYNSDDAIYLAERVMKFINDIGVDESVKLGEEKGNFPAFKGSYWD
;
A
#
# COMPACT_ATOMS: atom_id res chain seq x y z
N LYS A 1 9.92 1.32 37.30
CA LYS A 1 9.24 0.46 36.31
C LYS A 1 7.76 0.85 36.29
N LEU A 2 7.18 1.06 35.12
CA LEU A 2 5.75 1.26 34.97
C LEU A 2 5.05 -0.09 34.79
N ARG A 3 3.79 -0.18 35.22
CA ARG A 3 2.97 -1.37 34.94
C ARG A 3 2.41 -1.25 33.52
N ALA A 4 2.47 -2.32 32.75
CA ALA A 4 1.97 -2.34 31.38
C ALA A 4 0.49 -1.92 31.28
N LYS A 5 -0.34 -2.36 32.25
CA LYS A 5 -1.75 -1.98 32.31
C LYS A 5 -1.94 -0.46 32.45
N ASP A 6 -1.18 0.19 33.33
CA ASP A 6 -1.32 1.63 33.57
C ASP A 6 -0.91 2.43 32.31
N VAL A 7 0.08 1.96 31.57
CA VAL A 7 0.49 2.55 30.27
C VAL A 7 -0.59 2.38 29.24
N PHE A 8 -1.16 1.17 29.13
CA PHE A 8 -2.23 0.89 28.18
C PHE A 8 -3.51 1.69 28.49
N ASP A 9 -3.89 1.77 29.75
CA ASP A 9 -5.05 2.56 30.19
C ASP A 9 -4.87 4.05 29.85
N ALA A 10 -3.66 4.61 30.07
CA ALA A 10 -3.36 5.99 29.71
C ALA A 10 -3.41 6.23 28.20
N ILE A 11 -2.93 5.26 27.38
CA ILE A 11 -3.04 5.34 25.90
C ILE A 11 -4.52 5.34 25.49
N ALA A 12 -5.32 4.42 26.04
CA ALA A 12 -6.74 4.32 25.71
C ALA A 12 -7.52 5.58 26.12
N GLU A 13 -7.26 6.14 27.30
CA GLU A 13 -7.88 7.37 27.78
C GLU A 13 -7.52 8.58 26.90
N SER A 14 -6.23 8.72 26.56
CA SER A 14 -5.76 9.79 25.69
C SER A 14 -6.36 9.69 24.29
N ALA A 15 -6.38 8.50 23.71
CA ALA A 15 -6.96 8.27 22.39
C ALA A 15 -8.46 8.54 22.36
N TRP A 16 -9.19 8.18 23.43
CA TRP A 16 -10.61 8.53 23.59
C TRP A 16 -10.83 10.04 23.68
N ALA A 17 -9.97 10.75 24.42
CA ALA A 17 -10.15 12.19 24.68
C ALA A 17 -9.75 13.07 23.48
N SER A 18 -8.73 12.67 22.69
CA SER A 18 -8.13 13.53 21.66
C SER A 18 -7.94 12.86 20.29
N GLY A 19 -8.09 11.55 20.20
CA GLY A 19 -7.73 10.77 19.01
C GLY A 19 -6.25 10.36 18.95
N ASP A 20 -5.42 10.83 19.86
CA ASP A 20 -3.99 10.52 19.98
C ASP A 20 -3.68 9.84 21.33
N PRO A 21 -2.61 9.01 21.37
CA PRO A 21 -1.73 8.57 20.31
C PRO A 21 -2.25 7.38 19.51
N GLY A 22 -1.67 7.14 18.32
CA GLY A 22 -1.68 5.82 17.67
C GLY A 22 -0.58 4.91 18.22
N LEU A 23 -0.55 3.65 17.77
CA LEU A 23 0.47 2.66 18.16
C LEU A 23 1.19 2.12 16.94
N LEU A 24 2.52 1.99 17.04
CA LEU A 24 3.38 1.34 16.04
C LEU A 24 4.07 0.13 16.68
N PHE A 25 3.93 -1.02 16.08
CA PHE A 25 4.60 -2.27 16.51
C PHE A 25 5.85 -2.47 15.66
N LEU A 26 6.91 -1.71 15.96
CA LEU A 26 8.11 -1.62 15.14
C LEU A 26 8.82 -2.94 14.92
N ASP A 27 8.89 -3.81 15.91
CA ASP A 27 9.45 -5.16 15.78
C ASP A 27 8.66 -6.03 14.77
N THR A 28 7.33 -5.88 14.73
CA THR A 28 6.49 -6.59 13.76
C THR A 28 6.67 -5.98 12.36
N ILE A 29 6.73 -4.67 12.25
CA ILE A 29 6.97 -3.96 10.99
C ILE A 29 8.32 -4.35 10.40
N ASN A 30 9.38 -4.35 11.21
CA ASN A 30 10.73 -4.67 10.74
C ASN A 30 10.91 -6.14 10.35
N LYS A 31 10.10 -7.08 10.86
CA LYS A 31 10.11 -8.49 10.39
C LYS A 31 9.75 -8.65 8.92
N THR A 32 8.95 -7.73 8.38
CA THR A 32 8.49 -7.75 6.99
C THR A 32 9.13 -6.65 6.14
N HIS A 33 10.11 -5.94 6.68
CA HIS A 33 10.83 -4.90 5.94
C HIS A 33 11.61 -5.50 4.77
N PRO A 34 11.31 -5.11 3.51
CA PRO A 34 11.89 -5.77 2.35
C PRO A 34 13.34 -5.37 2.04
N ILE A 35 13.86 -4.29 2.65
CA ILE A 35 15.19 -3.72 2.34
C ILE A 35 16.01 -3.58 3.63
N THR A 36 16.19 -4.67 4.35
CA THR A 36 16.84 -4.70 5.66
C THR A 36 18.30 -4.19 5.66
N GLY A 37 18.99 -4.25 4.53
CA GLY A 37 20.37 -3.77 4.39
C GLY A 37 20.53 -2.24 4.53
N LEU A 38 19.45 -1.47 4.58
CA LEU A 38 19.48 -0.01 4.73
C LEU A 38 19.19 0.50 6.15
N GLY A 39 18.93 -0.39 7.09
CA GLY A 39 18.59 -0.05 8.46
C GLY A 39 17.18 -0.51 8.87
N GLU A 40 16.75 -0.05 10.03
CA GLU A 40 15.44 -0.38 10.59
C GLU A 40 14.43 0.75 10.34
N ILE A 41 13.17 0.37 10.18
CA ILE A 41 12.06 1.32 10.14
C ILE A 41 11.81 1.81 11.56
N GLU A 42 11.80 3.14 11.74
CA GLU A 42 11.65 3.79 13.05
C GLU A 42 10.34 4.56 13.17
N ALA A 43 9.68 4.86 12.06
CA ALA A 43 8.47 5.68 12.03
C ALA A 43 7.56 5.35 10.84
N THR A 44 6.43 6.03 10.79
CA THR A 44 5.50 6.03 9.65
C THR A 44 5.25 7.46 9.18
N ASN A 45 4.54 7.61 8.06
CA ASN A 45 3.90 8.86 7.70
C ASN A 45 2.80 9.25 8.72
N PRO A 46 2.24 10.49 8.68
CA PRO A 46 1.28 10.95 9.69
C PRO A 46 0.06 10.07 9.88
N CYS A 47 -0.45 9.46 8.81
CA CYS A 47 -1.64 8.58 8.90
C CYS A 47 -1.32 7.13 9.30
N GLY A 48 -0.06 6.75 9.37
CA GLY A 48 0.40 5.43 9.85
C GLY A 48 0.38 4.30 8.82
N GLU A 49 -0.05 4.55 7.58
CA GLU A 49 -0.15 3.51 6.55
C GLU A 49 1.18 3.13 5.90
N LEU A 50 2.21 3.97 6.01
CA LEU A 50 3.51 3.75 5.38
C LEU A 50 4.63 3.69 6.41
N PRO A 51 5.11 2.50 6.77
CA PRO A 51 6.38 2.35 7.47
C PRO A 51 7.54 2.76 6.55
N LEU A 52 8.33 3.72 6.99
CA LEU A 52 9.37 4.37 6.19
C LEU A 52 10.71 4.38 6.93
N LEU A 53 11.79 4.29 6.16
CA LEU A 53 13.14 4.59 6.62
C LEU A 53 13.31 6.11 6.82
N PRO A 54 14.31 6.56 7.60
CA PRO A 54 14.63 7.99 7.72
C PRO A 54 14.78 8.66 6.35
N HIS A 55 14.15 9.82 6.18
CA HIS A 55 14.10 10.61 4.93
C HIS A 55 13.39 9.95 3.75
N GLU A 56 12.90 8.72 3.89
CA GLU A 56 12.17 8.04 2.81
C GLU A 56 10.81 8.70 2.58
N SER A 57 10.40 8.76 1.33
CA SER A 57 9.05 9.17 0.93
C SER A 57 8.44 8.14 0.00
N CYS A 58 7.12 8.18 -0.11
CA CYS A 58 6.35 7.30 -1.01
C CYS A 58 5.25 8.12 -1.66
N ASN A 59 4.95 7.81 -2.90
CA ASN A 59 3.79 8.33 -3.61
C ASN A 59 2.69 7.26 -3.69
N LEU A 60 1.43 7.71 -3.67
CA LEU A 60 0.27 6.85 -3.51
C LEU A 60 -0.73 7.04 -4.63
N ALA A 61 -1.42 5.97 -4.96
CA ALA A 61 -2.63 5.99 -5.78
C ALA A 61 -3.69 5.04 -5.21
N SER A 62 -4.94 5.24 -5.56
CA SER A 62 -6.04 4.36 -5.18
C SER A 62 -6.94 4.09 -6.38
N ILE A 63 -7.18 2.81 -6.67
CA ILE A 63 -8.11 2.38 -7.72
C ILE A 63 -9.54 2.48 -7.18
N ASN A 64 -10.40 3.20 -7.86
CA ASN A 64 -11.81 3.25 -7.50
C ASN A 64 -12.54 2.00 -8.01
N LEU A 65 -12.77 1.05 -7.11
CA LEU A 65 -13.42 -0.22 -7.42
C LEU A 65 -14.88 -0.07 -7.85
N SER A 66 -15.56 1.01 -7.46
CA SER A 66 -16.96 1.24 -7.89
C SER A 66 -17.09 1.40 -9.41
N HIS A 67 -16.02 1.79 -10.10
CA HIS A 67 -15.97 1.91 -11.56
C HIS A 67 -15.55 0.60 -12.25
N MET A 68 -15.19 -0.43 -11.46
CA MET A 68 -14.75 -1.74 -11.96
C MET A 68 -15.91 -2.75 -12.04
N VAL A 69 -17.15 -2.28 -12.08
CA VAL A 69 -18.35 -3.10 -12.18
C VAL A 69 -19.11 -2.72 -13.45
N GLU A 70 -19.69 -3.71 -14.11
CA GLU A 70 -20.56 -3.54 -15.27
C GLU A 70 -21.76 -4.46 -15.23
N GLU A 71 -22.83 -4.05 -15.89
CA GLU A 71 -23.95 -4.92 -16.18
C GLU A 71 -23.78 -5.59 -17.54
N LYS A 72 -23.79 -6.92 -17.57
CA LYS A 72 -23.66 -7.70 -18.77
C LYS A 72 -24.70 -8.82 -18.79
N SER A 73 -25.55 -8.81 -19.81
CA SER A 73 -26.63 -9.81 -19.96
C SER A 73 -27.55 -9.92 -18.71
N GLY A 74 -27.84 -8.79 -18.06
CA GLY A 74 -28.70 -8.73 -16.87
C GLY A 74 -28.02 -9.21 -15.57
N LYS A 75 -26.71 -9.44 -15.58
CA LYS A 75 -25.89 -9.73 -14.40
C LYS A 75 -24.85 -8.66 -14.19
N THR A 76 -24.64 -8.32 -12.93
CA THR A 76 -23.57 -7.39 -12.53
C THR A 76 -22.30 -8.20 -12.26
N GLU A 77 -21.22 -7.84 -12.92
CA GLU A 77 -19.94 -8.54 -12.80
C GLU A 77 -18.74 -7.56 -12.77
N ILE A 78 -17.59 -8.04 -12.33
CA ILE A 78 -16.37 -7.25 -12.26
C ILE A 78 -15.67 -7.20 -13.61
N LYS A 79 -15.26 -6.02 -14.03
CA LYS A 79 -14.44 -5.76 -15.22
C LYS A 79 -12.98 -6.13 -14.97
N TRP A 80 -12.66 -7.41 -14.89
CA TRP A 80 -11.30 -7.88 -14.56
C TRP A 80 -10.23 -7.37 -15.52
N GLU A 81 -10.51 -7.32 -16.82
CA GLU A 81 -9.54 -6.81 -17.81
C GLU A 81 -9.30 -5.30 -17.64
N ARG A 82 -10.34 -4.54 -17.30
CA ARG A 82 -10.18 -3.12 -16.99
C ARG A 82 -9.40 -2.91 -15.70
N LEU A 83 -9.65 -3.74 -14.69
CA LEU A 83 -8.90 -3.71 -13.43
C LEU A 83 -7.42 -4.04 -13.67
N ARG A 84 -7.13 -5.04 -14.53
CA ARG A 84 -5.77 -5.38 -14.97
C ARG A 84 -5.06 -4.18 -15.61
N GLU A 85 -5.69 -3.58 -16.62
CA GLU A 85 -5.14 -2.42 -17.34
C GLU A 85 -4.83 -1.26 -16.40
N ILE A 86 -5.78 -0.91 -15.52
CA ILE A 86 -5.60 0.18 -14.57
C ILE A 86 -4.50 -0.14 -13.56
N THR A 87 -4.40 -1.37 -13.09
CA THR A 87 -3.33 -1.78 -12.16
C THR A 87 -1.96 -1.61 -12.82
N HIS A 88 -1.74 -2.12 -14.04
CA HIS A 88 -0.51 -1.92 -14.79
C HIS A 88 -0.17 -0.43 -14.94
N ASN A 89 -1.13 0.36 -15.41
CA ASN A 89 -0.94 1.79 -15.61
C ASN A 89 -0.62 2.53 -14.30
N SER A 90 -1.24 2.13 -13.19
CA SER A 90 -1.01 2.75 -11.88
C SER A 90 0.39 2.48 -11.35
N ILE A 91 0.88 1.24 -11.44
CA ILE A 91 2.25 0.89 -11.04
C ILE A 91 3.27 1.67 -11.86
N ARG A 92 3.13 1.67 -13.19
CA ARG A 92 4.02 2.42 -14.10
C ARG A 92 3.97 3.92 -13.85
N PHE A 93 2.77 4.47 -13.60
CA PHE A 93 2.60 5.89 -13.28
C PHE A 93 3.31 6.26 -11.98
N LEU A 94 3.11 5.48 -10.91
CA LEU A 94 3.74 5.71 -9.60
C LEU A 94 5.27 5.64 -9.69
N ASP A 95 5.80 4.67 -10.42
CA ASP A 95 7.24 4.55 -10.67
C ASP A 95 7.79 5.74 -11.45
N ASN A 96 7.08 6.20 -12.48
CA ASN A 96 7.46 7.37 -13.26
C ASN A 96 7.42 8.67 -12.44
N VAL A 97 6.49 8.80 -11.50
CA VAL A 97 6.42 9.98 -10.60
C VAL A 97 7.72 10.13 -9.80
N ILE A 98 8.35 9.04 -9.38
CA ILE A 98 9.65 9.10 -8.65
C ILE A 98 10.73 9.80 -9.50
N GLU A 99 10.73 9.59 -10.82
CA GLU A 99 11.71 10.21 -11.71
C GLU A 99 11.50 11.72 -11.87
N VAL A 100 10.24 12.12 -12.04
CA VAL A 100 9.92 13.53 -12.37
C VAL A 100 9.74 14.40 -11.12
N ASN A 101 9.64 13.78 -9.94
CA ASN A 101 9.40 14.50 -8.70
C ASN A 101 10.60 15.37 -8.31
N LYS A 102 10.28 16.57 -7.79
CA LYS A 102 11.26 17.51 -7.24
C LYS A 102 11.24 17.42 -5.72
N PHE A 103 12.25 16.78 -5.18
CA PHE A 103 12.38 16.62 -3.71
C PHE A 103 12.97 17.88 -3.08
N PRO A 104 12.42 18.32 -1.92
CA PRO A 104 12.91 19.52 -1.23
C PRO A 104 14.28 19.31 -0.58
N LEU A 105 14.62 18.06 -0.22
CA LEU A 105 15.88 17.71 0.45
C LEU A 105 16.66 16.68 -0.39
N PRO A 106 17.98 16.83 -0.52
CA PRO A 106 18.82 15.86 -1.22
C PRO A 106 18.77 14.45 -0.63
N GLU A 107 18.68 14.35 0.70
CA GLU A 107 18.56 13.08 1.42
C GLU A 107 17.29 12.33 1.01
N THR A 108 16.15 13.05 0.95
CA THR A 108 14.88 12.48 0.51
C THR A 108 14.94 12.03 -0.96
N ALA A 109 15.57 12.84 -1.82
CA ALA A 109 15.78 12.46 -3.22
C ALA A 109 16.61 11.17 -3.33
N SER A 110 17.69 11.08 -2.59
CA SER A 110 18.62 9.96 -2.60
C SER A 110 17.93 8.66 -2.16
N ILE A 111 17.31 8.65 -0.99
CA ILE A 111 16.69 7.44 -0.42
C ILE A 111 15.46 7.00 -1.24
N THR A 112 14.63 7.95 -1.68
CA THR A 112 13.42 7.64 -2.45
C THR A 112 13.76 7.04 -3.82
N LYS A 113 14.74 7.59 -4.53
CA LYS A 113 15.21 7.04 -5.82
C LYS A 113 15.93 5.71 -5.65
N ARG A 114 16.61 5.49 -4.51
CA ARG A 114 17.29 4.25 -4.19
C ARG A 114 16.33 3.10 -3.95
N ASN A 115 15.24 3.35 -3.22
CA ASN A 115 14.29 2.32 -2.79
C ASN A 115 13.11 2.16 -3.75
N ARG A 116 12.72 3.22 -4.44
CA ARG A 116 11.59 3.29 -5.37
C ARG A 116 10.27 2.76 -4.79
N LYS A 117 10.03 3.07 -3.51
CA LYS A 117 8.82 2.63 -2.80
C LYS A 117 7.59 3.37 -3.34
N ILE A 118 6.57 2.61 -3.72
CA ILE A 118 5.27 3.10 -4.19
C ILE A 118 4.15 2.44 -3.38
N GLY A 119 2.99 3.06 -3.33
CA GLY A 119 1.80 2.51 -2.69
C GLY A 119 0.59 2.55 -3.62
N LEU A 120 0.01 1.40 -3.92
CA LEU A 120 -1.23 1.29 -4.67
C LEU A 120 -2.30 0.65 -3.78
N GLY A 121 -3.32 1.41 -3.47
CA GLY A 121 -4.48 0.97 -2.70
C GLY A 121 -5.77 0.95 -3.52
N VAL A 122 -6.88 0.79 -2.80
CA VAL A 122 -8.23 0.78 -3.39
C VAL A 122 -9.15 1.71 -2.61
N MET A 123 -10.19 2.20 -3.28
CA MET A 123 -11.32 2.92 -2.72
C MET A 123 -12.61 2.41 -3.36
N GLY A 124 -13.77 2.83 -2.87
CA GLY A 124 -15.06 2.44 -3.45
C GLY A 124 -15.43 0.97 -3.22
N TRP A 125 -14.86 0.30 -2.21
CA TRP A 125 -15.13 -1.10 -1.90
C TRP A 125 -16.61 -1.34 -1.55
N ALA A 126 -17.16 -0.55 -0.63
CA ALA A 126 -18.57 -0.68 -0.24
C ALA A 126 -19.51 -0.40 -1.43
N ASP A 127 -19.20 0.58 -2.27
CA ASP A 127 -19.98 0.89 -3.46
C ASP A 127 -19.98 -0.27 -4.47
N MET A 128 -18.81 -0.91 -4.66
CA MET A 128 -18.69 -2.10 -5.49
C MET A 128 -19.55 -3.25 -4.96
N LEU A 129 -19.52 -3.49 -3.64
CA LEU A 129 -20.36 -4.53 -3.00
C LEU A 129 -21.83 -4.25 -3.18
N LEU A 130 -22.27 -2.98 -3.01
CA LEU A 130 -23.67 -2.58 -3.25
C LEU A 130 -24.10 -2.86 -4.69
N GLN A 131 -23.28 -2.54 -5.68
CA GLN A 131 -23.56 -2.81 -7.08
C GLN A 131 -23.66 -4.32 -7.35
N LEU A 132 -22.79 -5.11 -6.74
CA LEU A 132 -22.79 -6.58 -6.83
C LEU A 132 -23.87 -7.25 -5.99
N LYS A 133 -24.59 -6.48 -5.15
CA LYS A 133 -25.61 -6.97 -4.19
C LYS A 133 -25.05 -7.94 -3.16
N ILE A 134 -23.82 -7.73 -2.74
CA ILE A 134 -23.12 -8.51 -1.71
C ILE A 134 -23.19 -7.75 -0.39
N PRO A 135 -23.72 -8.34 0.70
CA PRO A 135 -23.72 -7.69 2.01
C PRO A 135 -22.28 -7.47 2.52
N TYR A 136 -22.00 -6.26 3.05
CA TYR A 136 -20.65 -5.90 3.50
C TYR A 136 -20.10 -6.84 4.59
N ASN A 137 -20.94 -7.30 5.49
CA ASN A 137 -20.58 -8.17 6.62
C ASN A 137 -20.81 -9.66 6.33
N SER A 138 -20.56 -10.10 5.10
CA SER A 138 -20.73 -11.49 4.66
C SER A 138 -19.40 -12.16 4.31
N ASP A 139 -19.37 -13.48 4.37
CA ASP A 139 -18.22 -14.29 3.93
C ASP A 139 -17.94 -14.10 2.42
N ASP A 140 -18.99 -13.90 1.61
CA ASP A 140 -18.83 -13.57 0.20
C ASP A 140 -18.04 -12.27 -0.03
N ALA A 141 -18.27 -11.26 0.82
CA ALA A 141 -17.50 -10.01 0.75
C ALA A 141 -16.04 -10.25 1.12
N ILE A 142 -15.74 -11.03 2.15
CA ILE A 142 -14.38 -11.39 2.56
C ILE A 142 -13.68 -12.14 1.43
N TYR A 143 -14.31 -13.17 0.89
CA TYR A 143 -13.78 -13.96 -0.23
C TYR A 143 -13.50 -13.09 -1.47
N LEU A 144 -14.43 -12.19 -1.78
CA LEU A 144 -14.24 -11.27 -2.91
C LEU A 144 -13.09 -10.28 -2.66
N ALA A 145 -12.93 -9.79 -1.42
CA ALA A 145 -11.81 -8.91 -1.06
C ALA A 145 -10.46 -9.60 -1.28
N GLU A 146 -10.31 -10.84 -0.84
CA GLU A 146 -9.11 -11.65 -1.07
C GLU A 146 -8.82 -11.80 -2.56
N ARG A 147 -9.83 -12.12 -3.37
CA ARG A 147 -9.69 -12.29 -4.82
C ARG A 147 -9.26 -11.01 -5.52
N VAL A 148 -9.90 -9.88 -5.20
CA VAL A 148 -9.61 -8.58 -5.80
C VAL A 148 -8.19 -8.13 -5.42
N MET A 149 -7.84 -8.21 -4.14
CA MET A 149 -6.51 -7.77 -3.68
C MET A 149 -5.40 -8.69 -4.18
N LYS A 150 -5.64 -10.01 -4.20
CA LYS A 150 -4.69 -10.94 -4.82
C LYS A 150 -4.48 -10.61 -6.29
N PHE A 151 -5.55 -10.36 -7.05
CA PHE A 151 -5.47 -10.01 -8.47
C PHE A 151 -4.65 -8.73 -8.69
N ILE A 152 -4.93 -7.67 -7.91
CA ILE A 152 -4.17 -6.41 -7.99
C ILE A 152 -2.70 -6.62 -7.64
N ASN A 153 -2.42 -7.40 -6.59
CA ASN A 153 -1.05 -7.69 -6.18
C ASN A 153 -0.27 -8.46 -7.25
N ASP A 154 -0.85 -9.53 -7.78
CA ASP A 154 -0.20 -10.35 -8.81
C ASP A 154 0.15 -9.50 -10.06
N ILE A 155 -0.81 -8.70 -10.53
CA ILE A 155 -0.59 -7.78 -11.67
C ILE A 155 0.43 -6.68 -11.33
N GLY A 156 0.42 -6.18 -10.10
CA GLY A 156 1.39 -5.19 -9.63
C GLY A 156 2.82 -5.73 -9.63
N VAL A 157 3.01 -6.96 -9.18
CA VAL A 157 4.30 -7.66 -9.22
C VAL A 157 4.75 -7.89 -10.66
N ASP A 158 3.86 -8.39 -11.54
CA ASP A 158 4.16 -8.59 -12.96
C ASP A 158 4.63 -7.29 -13.65
N GLU A 159 3.99 -6.17 -13.37
CA GLU A 159 4.41 -4.88 -13.93
C GLU A 159 5.71 -4.37 -13.32
N SER A 160 5.92 -4.60 -12.02
CA SER A 160 7.19 -4.26 -11.36
C SER A 160 8.36 -5.03 -11.99
N VAL A 161 8.19 -6.32 -12.31
CA VAL A 161 9.19 -7.12 -13.02
C VAL A 161 9.50 -6.54 -14.40
N LYS A 162 8.46 -6.20 -15.19
CA LYS A 162 8.64 -5.58 -16.51
C LYS A 162 9.39 -4.25 -16.43
N LEU A 163 9.06 -3.42 -15.42
CA LEU A 163 9.78 -2.16 -15.20
C LEU A 163 11.25 -2.40 -14.86
N GLY A 164 11.56 -3.46 -14.10
CA GLY A 164 12.93 -3.89 -13.83
C GLY A 164 13.66 -4.33 -15.10
N GLU A 165 12.99 -5.06 -16.00
CA GLU A 165 13.56 -5.45 -17.30
C GLU A 165 13.80 -4.24 -18.22
N GLU A 166 12.89 -3.25 -18.24
CA GLU A 166 12.98 -2.06 -19.07
C GLU A 166 13.99 -1.03 -18.57
N LYS A 167 14.04 -0.78 -17.25
CA LYS A 167 14.78 0.32 -16.63
C LYS A 167 15.99 -0.13 -15.80
N GLY A 168 16.13 -1.42 -15.57
CA GLY A 168 17.03 -2.00 -14.58
C GLY A 168 16.40 -2.07 -13.20
N ASN A 169 16.99 -2.90 -12.34
CA ASN A 169 16.52 -3.05 -10.96
C ASN A 169 16.73 -1.76 -10.17
N PHE A 170 15.88 -1.51 -9.18
CA PHE A 170 16.09 -0.37 -8.28
C PHE A 170 17.42 -0.52 -7.52
N PRO A 171 18.11 0.59 -7.19
CA PRO A 171 19.47 0.53 -6.65
C PRO A 171 19.64 -0.29 -5.36
N ALA A 172 18.61 -0.37 -4.51
CA ALA A 172 18.62 -1.18 -3.30
C ALA A 172 18.09 -2.60 -3.49
N PHE A 173 17.97 -3.08 -4.73
CA PHE A 173 17.47 -4.43 -5.05
C PHE A 173 18.35 -5.52 -4.45
N LYS A 174 19.67 -5.40 -4.65
CA LYS A 174 20.61 -6.41 -4.17
C LYS A 174 20.62 -6.51 -2.65
N GLY A 175 20.35 -7.70 -2.12
CA GLY A 175 20.18 -7.95 -0.69
C GLY A 175 18.82 -7.58 -0.13
N SER A 176 17.85 -7.24 -0.98
CA SER A 176 16.45 -7.06 -0.61
C SER A 176 15.70 -8.39 -0.61
N TYR A 177 14.46 -8.36 -0.15
CA TYR A 177 13.55 -9.52 -0.23
C TYR A 177 13.31 -10.00 -1.67
N TRP A 178 13.52 -9.13 -2.65
CA TRP A 178 13.25 -9.37 -4.08
C TRP A 178 14.47 -9.84 -4.89
N ASP A 179 15.67 -9.93 -4.27
CA ASP A 179 16.92 -10.33 -4.90
C ASP A 179 16.99 -11.83 -5.26
#